data_0ec536bba45f11840378e01c9933c804
#
_entry.id   0ec536bba45f11840378e01c9933c804
#
_cell.length_a   1.000
_cell.length_b   1.000
_cell.length_c   1.000
_cell.angle_alpha   90.00
_cell.angle_beta   90.00
_cell.angle_gamma   90.00
#
_symmetry.space_group_name_H-M   'P 1'
#
loop_
_entity.id
_entity.type
_entity.pdbx_description
1 polymer ?
#
loop_
_entity_poly.entity_id
_entity_poly.type
_entity_poly.pdbx_seq_one_letter_code
_entity_poly.pdbx_strand_id
1 'polypeptide(L)'
;DDHLFGLSAAKKYGGIYVPAHQAVIHSFMRENFAGCGKMILGSDSHTRYGAIGCMAIGEGGPELVKQLLKRTYDIKYPEIICVHLTGAPKKGVGPQDVALALIGAVFKSGFVKNKVLEFVGEGIASLPMEFRNGIDVMTTETTCLSSIWETDEQTQQYLTRHGRKEDYRRLTPHGTAYYDGLVEIDLSSVEPMIALPFHPSNTYTIREFLANAPEILAKTEKTAVEQLGIPEGRLDLQSKFYDGKMHIDQGVIAGCAGGTFDNLTAAADILRGKSTGNGAFSLSVYPASQPVLLELMKTGAAQTLVESGATLRTAFCGPCFGAGDTPANNAFSIRHSTRNFPNREGSKLQNGQISSVALMDARSIAATSANKGVLTPATDFDGPIG
;
A
#
# COMPACT_ATOMS: atom_id res chain seq x y z
N ASP A 1 -17.01 5.82 21.91
CA ASP A 1 -16.42 5.25 23.14
C ASP A 1 -14.95 4.89 22.97
N ASP A 2 -14.51 4.35 21.82
CA ASP A 2 -13.13 3.91 21.57
C ASP A 2 -12.12 5.06 21.70
N HIS A 3 -12.44 6.23 21.14
CA HIS A 3 -11.58 7.42 21.23
C HIS A 3 -11.46 7.92 22.67
N LEU A 4 -12.55 7.90 23.43
CA LEU A 4 -12.54 8.31 24.82
C LEU A 4 -11.75 7.31 25.68
N PHE A 5 -11.89 6.03 25.41
CA PHE A 5 -11.10 4.99 26.06
C PHE A 5 -9.61 5.17 25.77
N GLY A 6 -9.23 5.31 24.49
CA GLY A 6 -7.83 5.51 24.11
C GLY A 6 -7.21 6.74 24.75
N LEU A 7 -7.92 7.88 24.77
CA LEU A 7 -7.47 9.11 25.42
C LEU A 7 -7.30 8.94 26.93
N SER A 8 -8.27 8.32 27.61
CA SER A 8 -8.21 8.10 29.05
C SER A 8 -7.11 7.13 29.45
N ALA A 9 -6.90 6.07 28.65
CA ALA A 9 -5.82 5.12 28.86
C ALA A 9 -4.44 5.78 28.68
N ALA A 10 -4.26 6.57 27.63
CA ALA A 10 -3.01 7.31 27.42
C ALA A 10 -2.71 8.26 28.59
N LYS A 11 -3.72 9.01 29.04
CA LYS A 11 -3.57 9.89 30.22
C LYS A 11 -3.22 9.13 31.49
N LYS A 12 -3.86 7.97 31.73
CA LYS A 12 -3.67 7.17 32.93
C LYS A 12 -2.29 6.51 32.98
N TYR A 13 -1.80 6.02 31.85
CA TYR A 13 -0.58 5.20 31.78
C TYR A 13 0.61 5.93 31.17
N GLY A 14 0.50 7.21 30.84
CA GLY A 14 1.59 8.01 30.30
C GLY A 14 1.88 7.76 28.81
N GLY A 15 0.89 7.28 28.06
CA GLY A 15 1.00 7.08 26.62
C GLY A 15 0.74 8.34 25.81
N ILE A 16 0.94 8.24 24.49
CA ILE A 16 0.60 9.27 23.53
C ILE A 16 -0.69 8.86 22.80
N TYR A 17 -1.69 9.74 22.84
CA TYR A 17 -2.92 9.55 22.08
C TYR A 17 -2.93 10.46 20.87
N VAL A 18 -3.11 9.89 19.67
CA VAL A 18 -3.27 10.63 18.42
C VAL A 18 -4.75 10.67 18.07
N PRO A 19 -5.38 11.85 18.00
CA PRO A 19 -6.78 11.96 17.62
C PRO A 19 -7.07 11.42 16.22
N ALA A 20 -8.31 11.03 15.99
CA ALA A 20 -8.77 10.60 14.66
C ALA A 20 -8.53 11.68 13.60
N HIS A 21 -8.25 11.27 12.38
CA HIS A 21 -8.02 12.13 11.21
C HIS A 21 -6.77 13.01 11.25
N GLN A 22 -5.90 12.85 12.25
CA GLN A 22 -4.60 13.51 12.27
C GLN A 22 -3.60 12.80 11.36
N ALA A 23 -3.51 11.50 11.48
CA ALA A 23 -2.69 10.65 10.63
C ALA A 23 -3.14 9.18 10.75
N VAL A 24 -2.87 8.39 9.72
CA VAL A 24 -2.87 6.93 9.87
C VAL A 24 -1.64 6.52 10.69
N ILE A 25 -1.78 5.46 11.50
CA ILE A 25 -0.77 5.09 12.50
C ILE A 25 0.65 4.98 11.93
N HIS A 26 0.83 4.33 10.78
CA HIS A 26 2.17 4.09 10.23
C HIS A 26 2.80 5.36 9.68
N SER A 27 2.03 6.29 9.12
CA SER A 27 2.55 7.60 8.72
C SER A 27 2.96 8.41 9.94
N PHE A 28 2.14 8.42 11.00
CA PHE A 28 2.50 9.08 12.25
C PHE A 28 3.81 8.52 12.84
N MET A 29 3.96 7.21 12.84
CA MET A 29 5.17 6.57 13.37
C MET A 29 6.40 6.87 12.52
N ARG A 30 6.29 6.88 11.19
CA ARG A 30 7.39 7.26 10.28
C ARG A 30 7.80 8.71 10.46
N GLU A 31 6.82 9.61 10.54
CA GLU A 31 7.04 11.05 10.66
C GLU A 31 7.66 11.43 12.03
N ASN A 32 7.34 10.69 13.12
CA ASN A 32 7.66 11.14 14.47
C ASN A 32 8.61 10.23 15.28
N PHE A 33 8.71 8.92 14.99
CA PHE A 33 9.40 7.97 15.86
C PHE A 33 10.41 7.05 15.18
N ALA A 34 10.09 6.50 14.00
CA ALA A 34 10.95 5.57 13.31
C ALA A 34 12.28 6.23 12.91
N GLY A 35 13.40 5.57 13.16
CA GLY A 35 14.74 6.09 12.86
C GLY A 35 15.76 4.97 12.75
N CYS A 36 16.92 5.26 12.17
CA CYS A 36 17.95 4.28 11.86
C CYS A 36 18.47 3.58 13.12
N GLY A 37 18.52 2.25 13.08
CA GLY A 37 18.96 1.41 14.19
C GLY A 37 17.97 1.27 15.34
N LYS A 38 16.78 1.85 15.24
CA LYS A 38 15.70 1.64 16.19
C LYS A 38 14.96 0.33 15.90
N MET A 39 14.25 -0.19 16.91
CA MET A 39 13.31 -1.28 16.78
C MET A 39 11.95 -0.86 17.33
N ILE A 40 10.88 -1.14 16.63
CA ILE A 40 9.51 -0.81 17.03
C ILE A 40 8.65 -2.06 16.97
N LEU A 41 7.98 -2.37 18.07
CA LEU A 41 6.97 -3.40 18.17
C LEU A 41 5.58 -2.75 18.11
N GLY A 42 4.74 -3.17 17.18
CA GLY A 42 3.39 -2.67 16.99
C GLY A 42 2.33 -3.76 17.07
N SER A 43 1.07 -3.38 17.30
CA SER A 43 -0.06 -4.31 17.27
C SER A 43 -0.61 -4.52 15.86
N ASP A 44 -0.40 -3.56 14.96
CA ASP A 44 -0.84 -3.67 13.58
C ASP A 44 0.17 -4.44 12.72
N SER A 45 -0.31 -5.33 11.87
CA SER A 45 0.53 -6.19 11.02
C SER A 45 1.37 -5.41 9.99
N HIS A 46 0.97 -4.18 9.63
CA HIS A 46 1.72 -3.30 8.74
C HIS A 46 2.74 -2.41 9.48
N THR A 47 3.10 -2.75 10.72
CA THR A 47 4.21 -2.12 11.44
C THR A 47 5.50 -2.48 10.71
N ARG A 48 5.87 -1.68 9.71
CA ARG A 48 7.02 -1.81 8.81
C ARG A 48 7.64 -0.44 8.60
N TYR A 49 8.87 -0.27 9.06
CA TYR A 49 9.61 1.00 8.95
C TYR A 49 11.05 0.76 8.50
N GLY A 50 11.29 -0.39 7.87
CA GLY A 50 12.59 -0.82 7.40
C GLY A 50 13.24 0.14 6.41
N ALA A 51 12.45 0.79 5.56
CA ALA A 51 12.93 1.79 4.61
C ALA A 51 13.61 3.00 5.27
N ILE A 52 13.27 3.29 6.53
CA ILE A 52 13.91 4.35 7.34
C ILE A 52 15.08 3.77 8.19
N GLY A 53 15.46 2.52 7.97
CA GLY A 53 16.48 1.83 8.77
C GLY A 53 15.99 1.44 10.17
N CYS A 54 14.68 1.32 10.38
CA CYS A 54 14.07 0.94 11.64
C CYS A 54 13.42 -0.44 11.52
N MET A 55 13.96 -1.45 12.18
CA MET A 55 13.33 -2.76 12.21
C MET A 55 12.02 -2.69 12.98
N ALA A 56 10.91 -3.04 12.32
CA ALA A 56 9.59 -2.94 12.90
C ALA A 56 8.80 -4.24 12.71
N ILE A 57 8.17 -4.70 13.78
CA ILE A 57 7.45 -5.98 13.81
C ILE A 57 6.03 -5.75 14.32
N GLY A 58 5.04 -6.26 13.58
CA GLY A 58 3.63 -6.21 13.95
C GLY A 58 3.17 -7.54 14.54
N GLU A 59 2.89 -7.56 15.85
CA GLU A 59 2.65 -8.81 16.59
C GLU A 59 1.26 -8.92 17.23
N GLY A 60 0.49 -7.92 17.24
CA GLY A 60 -0.82 -7.94 17.90
C GLY A 60 -0.78 -7.57 19.38
N GLY A 61 -1.97 -7.45 19.95
CA GLY A 61 -2.19 -6.89 21.29
C GLY A 61 -1.49 -7.62 22.44
N PRO A 62 -1.51 -8.98 22.52
CA PRO A 62 -0.90 -9.70 23.63
C PRO A 62 0.59 -9.42 23.82
N GLU A 63 1.35 -9.29 22.75
CA GLU A 63 2.78 -8.98 22.83
C GLU A 63 3.03 -7.54 23.33
N LEU A 64 2.17 -6.59 22.96
CA LEU A 64 2.24 -5.23 23.51
C LEU A 64 1.91 -5.18 25.00
N VAL A 65 0.95 -5.98 25.48
CA VAL A 65 0.66 -6.10 26.92
C VAL A 65 1.87 -6.60 27.69
N LYS A 66 2.64 -7.55 27.15
CA LYS A 66 3.91 -7.98 27.74
C LYS A 66 4.89 -6.81 27.89
N GLN A 67 4.98 -5.93 26.88
CA GLN A 67 5.85 -4.75 26.94
C GLN A 67 5.38 -3.75 28.00
N LEU A 68 4.07 -3.50 28.10
CA LEU A 68 3.50 -2.66 29.17
C LEU A 68 3.83 -3.21 30.57
N LEU A 69 3.88 -4.53 30.69
CA LEU A 69 4.29 -5.21 31.94
C LEU A 69 5.81 -5.35 32.10
N LYS A 70 6.60 -4.64 31.28
CA LYS A 70 8.08 -4.67 31.29
C LYS A 70 8.66 -6.09 31.12
N ARG A 71 7.99 -6.92 30.34
CA ARG A 71 8.45 -8.24 29.94
C ARG A 71 9.27 -8.16 28.68
N THR A 72 10.07 -9.21 28.41
CA THR A 72 10.83 -9.34 27.18
C THR A 72 9.94 -9.72 26.00
N TYR A 73 10.39 -9.37 24.80
CA TYR A 73 9.89 -9.88 23.53
C TYR A 73 10.95 -10.83 22.97
N ASP A 74 10.66 -12.11 22.99
CA ASP A 74 11.59 -13.16 22.56
C ASP A 74 11.29 -13.58 21.13
N ILE A 75 12.27 -13.43 20.25
CA ILE A 75 12.20 -13.89 18.86
C ILE A 75 13.30 -14.92 18.58
N LYS A 76 12.97 -15.91 17.77
CA LYS A 76 14.00 -16.78 17.21
C LYS A 76 14.81 -15.94 16.22
N TYR A 77 16.15 -16.04 16.24
CA TYR A 77 16.98 -15.39 15.25
C TYR A 77 16.53 -15.79 13.84
N PRO A 78 16.08 -14.84 13.01
CA PRO A 78 15.48 -15.17 11.72
C PRO A 78 16.54 -15.42 10.66
N GLU A 79 16.18 -16.20 9.65
CA GLU A 79 16.88 -16.20 8.37
C GLU A 79 16.74 -14.84 7.70
N ILE A 80 17.75 -14.44 6.94
CA ILE A 80 17.80 -13.14 6.26
C ILE A 80 17.83 -13.39 4.74
N ILE A 81 16.86 -12.83 4.04
CA ILE A 81 16.77 -12.87 2.58
C ILE A 81 17.23 -11.54 2.01
N CYS A 82 18.26 -11.59 1.18
CA CYS A 82 18.67 -10.46 0.38
C CYS A 82 17.59 -10.13 -0.67
N VAL A 83 17.12 -8.90 -0.70
CA VAL A 83 16.32 -8.36 -1.82
C VAL A 83 17.20 -7.36 -2.56
N HIS A 84 17.78 -7.81 -3.66
CA HIS A 84 18.72 -7.03 -4.45
C HIS A 84 17.97 -6.22 -5.52
N LEU A 85 18.01 -4.90 -5.40
CA LEU A 85 17.37 -3.97 -6.32
C LEU A 85 18.37 -3.42 -7.31
N THR A 86 18.05 -3.53 -8.60
CA THR A 86 18.86 -2.97 -9.70
C THR A 86 18.00 -2.04 -10.57
N GLY A 87 18.65 -1.21 -11.38
CA GLY A 87 17.97 -0.32 -12.31
C GLY A 87 17.13 0.77 -11.64
N ALA A 88 16.14 1.28 -12.38
CA ALA A 88 15.22 2.33 -11.93
C ALA A 88 13.82 2.09 -12.50
N PRO A 89 12.73 2.44 -11.75
CA PRO A 89 11.38 2.29 -12.24
C PRO A 89 11.13 3.11 -13.51
N LYS A 90 10.36 2.55 -14.43
CA LYS A 90 9.84 3.31 -15.57
C LYS A 90 8.85 4.37 -15.09
N LYS A 91 8.72 5.43 -15.87
CA LYS A 91 7.65 6.41 -15.69
C LYS A 91 6.28 5.72 -15.64
N GLY A 92 5.46 6.05 -14.66
CA GLY A 92 4.14 5.43 -14.47
C GLY A 92 4.13 4.18 -13.60
N VAL A 93 5.30 3.62 -13.29
CA VAL A 93 5.45 2.53 -12.30
C VAL A 93 5.61 3.13 -10.92
N GLY A 94 4.83 2.65 -9.97
CA GLY A 94 4.84 3.13 -8.59
C GLY A 94 5.24 2.07 -7.56
N PRO A 95 5.27 2.43 -6.28
CA PRO A 95 5.70 1.53 -5.22
C PRO A 95 4.82 0.29 -5.08
N GLN A 96 3.52 0.42 -5.33
CA GLN A 96 2.59 -0.72 -5.25
C GLN A 96 2.88 -1.75 -6.35
N ASP A 97 3.31 -1.31 -7.53
CA ASP A 97 3.64 -2.23 -8.62
C ASP A 97 4.83 -3.12 -8.25
N VAL A 98 5.90 -2.52 -7.71
CA VAL A 98 7.08 -3.26 -7.23
C VAL A 98 6.71 -4.20 -6.08
N ALA A 99 5.90 -3.72 -5.14
CA ALA A 99 5.43 -4.53 -4.01
C ALA A 99 4.60 -5.73 -4.47
N LEU A 100 3.66 -5.54 -5.40
CA LEU A 100 2.82 -6.61 -5.93
C LEU A 100 3.65 -7.62 -6.75
N ALA A 101 4.65 -7.18 -7.50
CA ALA A 101 5.58 -8.06 -8.19
C ALA A 101 6.34 -8.95 -7.19
N LEU A 102 6.88 -8.38 -6.11
CA LEU A 102 7.54 -9.12 -5.04
C LEU A 102 6.59 -10.12 -4.39
N ILE A 103 5.39 -9.68 -3.96
CA ILE A 103 4.40 -10.55 -3.31
C ILE A 103 4.03 -11.72 -4.20
N GLY A 104 3.75 -11.46 -5.48
CA GLY A 104 3.41 -12.49 -6.45
C GLY A 104 4.50 -13.55 -6.64
N ALA A 105 5.76 -13.12 -6.60
CA ALA A 105 6.90 -13.99 -6.77
C ALA A 105 7.15 -14.92 -5.57
N VAL A 106 6.97 -14.42 -4.33
CA VAL A 106 7.46 -15.14 -3.13
C VAL A 106 6.37 -15.76 -2.27
N PHE A 107 5.12 -15.28 -2.36
CA PHE A 107 4.06 -15.67 -1.42
C PHE A 107 3.70 -17.15 -1.51
N LYS A 108 3.42 -17.66 -2.71
CA LYS A 108 2.93 -19.04 -2.92
C LYS A 108 3.94 -20.10 -2.48
N SER A 109 5.22 -19.83 -2.64
CA SER A 109 6.30 -20.74 -2.23
C SER A 109 6.56 -20.70 -0.72
N GLY A 110 6.12 -19.63 -0.03
CA GLY A 110 6.49 -19.39 1.36
C GLY A 110 7.97 -19.07 1.55
N PHE A 111 8.68 -18.71 0.50
CA PHE A 111 10.14 -18.54 0.48
C PHE A 111 10.65 -17.57 1.54
N VAL A 112 9.89 -16.52 1.84
CA VAL A 112 10.25 -15.48 2.80
C VAL A 112 9.49 -15.55 4.12
N LYS A 113 8.68 -16.58 4.32
CA LYS A 113 7.81 -16.70 5.50
C LYS A 113 8.63 -16.70 6.79
N ASN A 114 8.27 -15.80 7.72
CA ASN A 114 8.93 -15.59 9.01
C ASN A 114 10.43 -15.24 8.93
N LYS A 115 10.90 -14.78 7.77
CA LYS A 115 12.28 -14.32 7.55
C LYS A 115 12.34 -12.79 7.51
N VAL A 116 13.51 -12.22 7.63
CA VAL A 116 13.73 -10.77 7.46
C VAL A 116 14.18 -10.50 6.02
N LEU A 117 13.56 -9.52 5.39
CA LEU A 117 13.97 -9.04 4.07
C LEU A 117 14.96 -7.88 4.25
N GLU A 118 16.18 -8.03 3.74
CA GLU A 118 17.15 -6.95 3.68
C GLU A 118 17.28 -6.43 2.24
N PHE A 119 16.85 -5.18 2.06
CA PHE A 119 16.88 -4.51 0.75
C PHE A 119 18.22 -3.82 0.55
N VAL A 120 18.91 -4.22 -0.51
CA VAL A 120 20.25 -3.73 -0.90
C VAL A 120 20.33 -3.51 -2.41
N GLY A 121 21.37 -2.86 -2.86
CA GLY A 121 21.68 -2.73 -4.29
C GLY A 121 21.58 -1.29 -4.81
N GLU A 122 22.18 -1.06 -5.96
CA GLU A 122 22.30 0.28 -6.57
C GLU A 122 20.93 0.88 -6.97
N GLY A 123 19.91 0.03 -7.20
CA GLY A 123 18.56 0.47 -7.51
C GLY A 123 17.91 1.32 -6.40
N ILE A 124 18.34 1.13 -5.13
CA ILE A 124 17.83 1.91 -3.99
C ILE A 124 17.99 3.41 -4.20
N ALA A 125 19.12 3.85 -4.74
CA ALA A 125 19.40 5.26 -4.96
C ALA A 125 18.42 5.94 -5.94
N SER A 126 17.76 5.17 -6.80
CA SER A 126 16.74 5.65 -7.73
C SER A 126 15.36 5.87 -7.09
N LEU A 127 15.15 5.38 -5.87
CA LEU A 127 13.86 5.39 -5.20
C LEU A 127 13.73 6.50 -4.16
N PRO A 128 12.80 7.45 -4.31
CA PRO A 128 12.47 8.40 -3.24
C PRO A 128 12.03 7.68 -1.96
N MET A 129 12.16 8.33 -0.81
CA MET A 129 11.83 7.69 0.48
C MET A 129 10.39 7.21 0.59
N GLU A 130 9.43 7.95 0.05
CA GLU A 130 8.02 7.51 0.09
C GLU A 130 7.78 6.30 -0.81
N PHE A 131 8.52 6.18 -1.91
CA PHE A 131 8.48 4.98 -2.75
C PHE A 131 8.99 3.76 -1.98
N ARG A 132 10.15 3.89 -1.28
CA ARG A 132 10.68 2.82 -0.43
C ARG A 132 9.70 2.45 0.68
N ASN A 133 9.10 3.43 1.36
CA ASN A 133 8.09 3.22 2.38
C ASN A 133 6.85 2.48 1.84
N GLY A 134 6.45 2.78 0.61
CA GLY A 134 5.33 2.12 -0.07
C GLY A 134 5.60 0.64 -0.35
N ILE A 135 6.81 0.30 -0.80
CA ILE A 135 7.23 -1.11 -0.95
C ILE A 135 7.30 -1.78 0.43
N ASP A 136 7.97 -1.13 1.37
CA ASP A 136 8.29 -1.68 2.69
C ASP A 136 7.03 -2.08 3.47
N VAL A 137 5.99 -1.23 3.48
CA VAL A 137 4.75 -1.54 4.18
C VAL A 137 4.03 -2.76 3.62
N MET A 138 4.16 -3.00 2.33
CA MET A 138 3.55 -4.14 1.65
C MET A 138 4.30 -5.45 1.86
N THR A 139 5.52 -5.43 2.38
CA THR A 139 6.27 -6.66 2.71
C THR A 139 5.51 -7.55 3.70
N THR A 140 4.63 -6.98 4.52
CA THR A 140 3.73 -7.74 5.39
C THR A 140 2.94 -8.79 4.63
N GLU A 141 2.51 -8.50 3.43
CA GLU A 141 1.70 -9.42 2.61
C GLU A 141 2.52 -10.57 2.00
N THR A 142 3.84 -10.56 2.15
CA THR A 142 4.71 -11.70 1.83
C THR A 142 4.78 -12.73 2.96
N THR A 143 4.21 -12.43 4.14
CA THR A 143 4.35 -13.19 5.39
C THR A 143 5.76 -13.17 6.01
N CYS A 144 6.64 -12.25 5.60
CA CYS A 144 7.93 -12.05 6.25
C CYS A 144 7.78 -11.55 7.69
N LEU A 145 8.78 -11.80 8.52
CA LEU A 145 8.82 -11.32 9.91
C LEU A 145 8.97 -9.80 9.95
N SER A 146 9.93 -9.27 9.20
CA SER A 146 10.24 -7.85 9.13
C SER A 146 11.04 -7.53 7.88
N SER A 147 11.37 -6.26 7.72
CA SER A 147 12.20 -5.74 6.64
C SER A 147 13.18 -4.70 7.16
N ILE A 148 14.30 -4.54 6.50
CA ILE A 148 15.30 -3.51 6.73
C ILE A 148 15.92 -3.10 5.40
N TRP A 149 16.31 -1.85 5.25
CA TRP A 149 16.89 -1.31 4.03
C TRP A 149 18.24 -0.64 4.31
N GLU A 150 19.09 -0.65 3.32
CA GLU A 150 20.22 0.29 3.31
C GLU A 150 19.69 1.71 3.41
N THR A 151 20.40 2.54 4.17
CA THR A 151 20.07 3.96 4.35
C THR A 151 21.12 4.84 3.67
N ASP A 152 20.67 5.93 3.08
CA ASP A 152 21.47 6.85 2.29
C ASP A 152 21.12 8.33 2.57
N GLU A 153 21.58 9.19 1.71
CA GLU A 153 21.34 10.63 1.78
C GLU A 153 19.84 10.98 1.66
N GLN A 154 19.04 10.20 0.92
CA GLN A 154 17.59 10.40 0.84
C GLN A 154 16.92 10.07 2.18
N THR A 155 17.38 9.04 2.88
CA THR A 155 16.91 8.73 4.24
C THR A 155 17.25 9.89 5.20
N GLN A 156 18.47 10.44 5.11
CA GLN A 156 18.87 11.60 5.90
C GLN A 156 18.00 12.83 5.62
N GLN A 157 17.73 13.11 4.35
CA GLN A 157 16.88 14.23 3.95
C GLN A 157 15.45 14.07 4.45
N TYR A 158 14.89 12.87 4.36
CA TYR A 158 13.55 12.56 4.88
C TYR A 158 13.48 12.84 6.37
N LEU A 159 14.40 12.31 7.18
CA LEU A 159 14.43 12.55 8.62
C LEU A 159 14.67 14.03 8.95
N THR A 160 15.49 14.71 8.16
CA THR A 160 15.75 16.16 8.34
C THR A 160 14.50 17.00 8.10
N ARG A 161 13.71 16.69 7.06
CA ARG A 161 12.42 17.39 6.80
C ARG A 161 11.43 17.24 7.95
N HIS A 162 11.51 16.13 8.68
CA HIS A 162 10.68 15.87 9.85
C HIS A 162 11.31 16.39 11.16
N GLY A 163 12.40 17.20 11.09
CA GLY A 163 13.07 17.75 12.26
C GLY A 163 13.85 16.72 13.07
N ARG A 164 14.25 15.59 12.49
CA ARG A 164 14.80 14.42 13.18
C ARG A 164 16.11 13.94 12.55
N LYS A 165 16.96 14.89 12.14
CA LYS A 165 18.27 14.59 11.54
C LYS A 165 19.14 13.68 12.42
N GLU A 166 19.03 13.80 13.73
CA GLU A 166 19.76 13.02 14.73
C GLU A 166 19.40 11.53 14.74
N ASP A 167 18.24 11.18 14.20
CA ASP A 167 17.78 9.79 14.05
C ASP A 167 18.40 9.08 12.83
N TYR A 168 19.17 9.81 12.02
CA TYR A 168 19.86 9.21 10.88
C TYR A 168 21.13 8.48 11.30
N ARG A 169 21.32 7.29 10.76
CA ARG A 169 22.59 6.54 10.74
C ARG A 169 22.73 5.88 9.38
N ARG A 170 23.92 5.83 8.85
CA ARG A 170 24.18 5.02 7.67
C ARG A 170 24.17 3.56 8.07
N LEU A 171 23.26 2.79 7.49
CA LEU A 171 23.16 1.35 7.63
C LEU A 171 23.42 0.74 6.26
N THR A 172 24.45 -0.10 6.17
CA THR A 172 24.83 -0.81 4.96
C THR A 172 25.55 -2.09 5.37
N PRO A 173 25.46 -3.18 4.62
CA PRO A 173 26.29 -4.36 4.85
C PRO A 173 27.78 -3.98 4.84
N HIS A 174 28.54 -4.51 5.78
CA HIS A 174 29.97 -4.24 5.88
C HIS A 174 30.77 -5.46 5.40
N GLY A 175 31.68 -5.23 4.44
CA GLY A 175 32.50 -6.30 3.87
C GLY A 175 31.66 -7.32 3.09
N THR A 176 31.98 -8.61 3.26
CA THR A 176 31.18 -9.69 2.65
C THR A 176 30.02 -10.05 3.55
N ALA A 177 28.81 -9.86 3.06
CA ALA A 177 27.58 -10.29 3.73
C ALA A 177 27.10 -11.66 3.20
N TYR A 178 26.56 -12.47 4.10
CA TYR A 178 25.99 -13.79 3.77
C TYR A 178 24.51 -13.79 4.05
N TYR A 179 23.72 -14.30 3.12
CA TYR A 179 22.27 -14.37 3.20
C TYR A 179 21.79 -15.80 3.06
N ASP A 180 20.63 -16.10 3.64
CA ASP A 180 19.98 -17.42 3.54
C ASP A 180 19.22 -17.61 2.23
N GLY A 181 19.07 -16.55 1.45
CA GLY A 181 18.45 -16.58 0.13
C GLY A 181 18.51 -15.23 -0.57
N LEU A 182 18.12 -15.22 -1.84
CA LEU A 182 18.18 -14.05 -2.72
C LEU A 182 16.85 -13.89 -3.48
N VAL A 183 16.39 -12.65 -3.55
CA VAL A 183 15.37 -12.17 -4.50
C VAL A 183 15.99 -11.04 -5.28
N GLU A 184 16.03 -11.13 -6.59
CA GLU A 184 16.50 -10.05 -7.47
C GLU A 184 15.33 -9.35 -8.12
N ILE A 185 15.33 -8.02 -8.11
CA ILE A 185 14.31 -7.19 -8.75
C ILE A 185 15.03 -6.15 -9.62
N ASP A 186 14.93 -6.30 -10.92
CA ASP A 186 15.25 -5.24 -11.86
C ASP A 186 14.07 -4.28 -11.95
N LEU A 187 14.19 -3.12 -11.31
CA LEU A 187 13.15 -2.10 -11.26
C LEU A 187 12.73 -1.62 -12.65
N SER A 188 13.65 -1.68 -13.63
CA SER A 188 13.37 -1.28 -15.01
C SER A 188 12.48 -2.27 -15.77
N SER A 189 12.36 -3.50 -15.28
CA SER A 189 11.52 -4.54 -15.86
C SER A 189 10.10 -4.57 -15.28
N VAL A 190 9.87 -3.91 -14.13
CA VAL A 190 8.56 -3.88 -13.49
C VAL A 190 7.57 -3.11 -14.35
N GLU A 191 6.38 -3.67 -14.50
CA GLU A 191 5.24 -3.09 -15.21
C GLU A 191 4.14 -2.70 -14.21
N PRO A 192 3.17 -1.84 -14.58
CA PRO A 192 1.99 -1.62 -13.76
C PRO A 192 1.25 -2.91 -13.46
N MET A 193 0.98 -3.15 -12.18
CA MET A 193 0.43 -4.39 -11.65
C MET A 193 -1.01 -4.22 -11.17
N ILE A 194 -1.74 -5.33 -11.17
CA ILE A 194 -3.03 -5.48 -10.51
C ILE A 194 -3.01 -6.77 -9.68
N ALA A 195 -3.48 -6.69 -8.43
CA ALA A 195 -3.77 -7.88 -7.63
C ALA A 195 -5.28 -8.06 -7.53
N LEU A 196 -5.80 -9.09 -8.16
CA LEU A 196 -7.24 -9.39 -8.18
C LEU A 196 -7.72 -9.90 -6.82
N PRO A 197 -9.03 -9.82 -6.53
CA PRO A 197 -9.58 -10.43 -5.34
C PRO A 197 -9.18 -11.92 -5.29
N PHE A 198 -8.94 -12.53 -4.15
CA PHE A 198 -9.18 -12.06 -2.78
C PHE A 198 -7.89 -12.06 -1.93
N HIS A 199 -6.74 -11.92 -2.58
CA HIS A 199 -5.45 -11.88 -1.89
C HIS A 199 -4.45 -11.02 -2.68
N PRO A 200 -3.53 -10.26 -2.00
CA PRO A 200 -2.52 -9.45 -2.68
C PRO A 200 -1.54 -10.24 -3.56
N SER A 201 -1.47 -11.56 -3.42
CA SER A 201 -0.63 -12.44 -4.27
C SER A 201 -1.31 -12.89 -5.58
N ASN A 202 -2.57 -12.54 -5.79
CA ASN A 202 -3.26 -12.85 -7.06
C ASN A 202 -2.91 -11.78 -8.12
N THR A 203 -1.63 -11.72 -8.48
CA THR A 203 -1.03 -10.63 -9.25
C THR A 203 -0.88 -10.97 -10.71
N TYR A 204 -1.07 -9.93 -11.54
CA TYR A 204 -0.81 -9.90 -12.97
C TYR A 204 -0.25 -8.51 -13.32
N THR A 205 0.48 -8.39 -14.43
CA THR A 205 0.61 -7.06 -15.03
C THR A 205 -0.76 -6.63 -15.56
N ILE A 206 -1.05 -5.32 -15.56
CA ILE A 206 -2.35 -4.84 -16.09
C ILE A 206 -2.51 -5.27 -17.55
N ARG A 207 -1.44 -5.27 -18.36
CA ARG A 207 -1.45 -5.72 -19.75
C ARG A 207 -1.78 -7.21 -19.89
N GLU A 208 -1.14 -8.06 -19.09
CA GLU A 208 -1.42 -9.49 -19.05
C GLU A 208 -2.88 -9.76 -18.65
N PHE A 209 -3.36 -9.07 -17.63
CA PHE A 209 -4.75 -9.16 -17.20
C PHE A 209 -5.71 -8.76 -18.32
N LEU A 210 -5.50 -7.62 -18.97
CA LEU A 210 -6.40 -7.16 -20.06
C LEU A 210 -6.40 -8.10 -21.25
N ALA A 211 -5.26 -8.70 -21.60
CA ALA A 211 -5.16 -9.66 -22.68
C ALA A 211 -5.91 -10.97 -22.41
N ASN A 212 -6.10 -11.35 -21.14
CA ASN A 212 -6.69 -12.62 -20.73
C ASN A 212 -7.86 -12.42 -19.74
N ALA A 213 -8.49 -11.25 -19.73
CA ALA A 213 -9.47 -10.88 -18.71
C ALA A 213 -10.64 -11.86 -18.57
N PRO A 214 -11.28 -12.37 -19.62
CA PRO A 214 -12.39 -13.32 -19.45
C PRO A 214 -11.99 -14.58 -18.71
N GLU A 215 -10.84 -15.17 -19.00
CA GLU A 215 -10.35 -16.38 -18.35
C GLU A 215 -9.97 -16.11 -16.88
N ILE A 216 -9.24 -15.03 -16.65
CA ILE A 216 -8.76 -14.66 -15.30
C ILE A 216 -9.94 -14.30 -14.40
N LEU A 217 -10.93 -13.58 -14.89
CA LEU A 217 -12.14 -13.24 -14.14
C LEU A 217 -12.97 -14.47 -13.80
N ALA A 218 -13.19 -15.38 -14.77
CA ALA A 218 -13.88 -16.64 -14.53
C ALA A 218 -13.18 -17.48 -13.45
N LYS A 219 -11.85 -17.55 -13.47
CA LYS A 219 -11.06 -18.22 -12.43
C LYS A 219 -11.22 -17.55 -11.06
N THR A 220 -11.28 -16.23 -11.00
CA THR A 220 -11.49 -15.48 -9.76
C THR A 220 -12.87 -15.74 -9.17
N GLU A 221 -13.91 -15.74 -9.99
CA GLU A 221 -15.28 -16.08 -9.57
C GLU A 221 -15.38 -17.53 -9.10
N LYS A 222 -14.75 -18.45 -9.81
CA LYS A 222 -14.68 -19.86 -9.38
C LYS A 222 -14.00 -20.01 -8.01
N THR A 223 -12.92 -19.28 -7.77
CA THR A 223 -12.25 -19.25 -6.46
C THR A 223 -13.19 -18.72 -5.37
N ALA A 224 -14.02 -17.72 -5.66
CA ALA A 224 -15.01 -17.21 -4.72
C ALA A 224 -16.03 -18.29 -4.32
N VAL A 225 -16.49 -19.08 -5.26
CA VAL A 225 -17.43 -20.17 -4.99
C VAL A 225 -16.74 -21.29 -4.19
N GLU A 226 -15.61 -21.79 -4.66
CA GLU A 226 -14.96 -22.99 -4.11
C GLU A 226 -14.28 -22.75 -2.74
N GLN A 227 -13.66 -21.58 -2.55
CA GLN A 227 -12.85 -21.31 -1.36
C GLN A 227 -13.55 -20.42 -0.33
N LEU A 228 -14.46 -19.55 -0.77
CA LEU A 228 -15.13 -18.60 0.12
C LEU A 228 -16.61 -18.93 0.34
N GLY A 229 -17.14 -19.94 -0.35
CA GLY A 229 -18.53 -20.34 -0.23
C GLY A 229 -19.52 -19.29 -0.74
N ILE A 230 -19.08 -18.38 -1.60
CA ILE A 230 -19.95 -17.40 -2.23
C ILE A 230 -20.85 -18.15 -3.23
N PRO A 231 -22.18 -18.00 -3.17
CA PRO A 231 -23.07 -18.68 -4.12
C PRO A 231 -22.72 -18.36 -5.57
N GLU A 232 -22.80 -19.39 -6.43
CA GLU A 232 -22.53 -19.25 -7.87
C GLU A 232 -23.40 -18.13 -8.49
N GLY A 233 -22.81 -17.33 -9.38
CA GLY A 233 -23.44 -16.20 -10.01
C GLY A 233 -23.68 -14.98 -9.10
N ARG A 234 -23.22 -15.04 -7.85
CA ARG A 234 -23.38 -13.92 -6.90
C ARG A 234 -22.33 -12.83 -7.13
N LEU A 235 -21.09 -13.22 -7.38
CA LEU A 235 -20.02 -12.34 -7.84
C LEU A 235 -19.97 -12.41 -9.37
N ASP A 236 -20.15 -11.29 -10.03
CA ASP A 236 -20.19 -11.18 -11.48
C ASP A 236 -19.14 -10.15 -11.95
N LEU A 237 -17.89 -10.57 -11.98
CA LEU A 237 -16.78 -9.75 -12.47
C LEU A 237 -16.69 -9.78 -13.99
N GLN A 238 -17.11 -10.88 -14.61
CA GLN A 238 -17.06 -11.03 -16.06
C GLN A 238 -17.94 -10.01 -16.79
N SER A 239 -19.07 -9.60 -16.20
CA SER A 239 -19.92 -8.54 -16.74
C SER A 239 -19.25 -7.16 -16.81
N LYS A 240 -18.13 -6.96 -16.09
CA LYS A 240 -17.34 -5.73 -16.13
C LYS A 240 -16.39 -5.67 -17.35
N PHE A 241 -16.21 -6.78 -18.05
CA PHE A 241 -15.39 -6.82 -19.25
C PHE A 241 -16.29 -6.88 -20.49
N TYR A 242 -16.42 -5.76 -21.16
CA TYR A 242 -17.21 -5.63 -22.40
C TYR A 242 -16.54 -4.66 -23.38
N ASP A 243 -16.86 -4.78 -24.65
CA ASP A 243 -16.24 -4.01 -25.75
C ASP A 243 -14.70 -4.08 -25.74
N GLY A 244 -14.14 -5.24 -25.30
CA GLY A 244 -12.69 -5.45 -25.19
C GLY A 244 -12.02 -4.63 -24.09
N LYS A 245 -12.79 -4.09 -23.13
CA LYS A 245 -12.31 -3.22 -22.07
C LYS A 245 -12.80 -3.69 -20.70
N MET A 246 -11.96 -3.49 -19.70
CA MET A 246 -12.34 -3.70 -18.30
C MET A 246 -12.88 -2.40 -17.70
N HIS A 247 -14.09 -2.43 -17.17
CA HIS A 247 -14.75 -1.28 -16.57
C HIS A 247 -14.73 -1.39 -15.03
N ILE A 248 -14.28 -0.35 -14.41
CA ILE A 248 -14.11 -0.22 -12.96
C ILE A 248 -15.19 0.74 -12.42
N ASP A 249 -15.76 0.43 -11.28
CA ASP A 249 -16.82 1.24 -10.67
C ASP A 249 -16.28 2.28 -9.68
N GLN A 250 -15.16 1.98 -9.02
CA GLN A 250 -14.60 2.85 -7.98
C GLN A 250 -13.09 2.78 -7.94
N GLY A 251 -12.44 3.94 -7.77
CA GLY A 251 -11.04 4.07 -7.40
C GLY A 251 -10.89 4.64 -6.00
N VAL A 252 -9.94 4.13 -5.22
CA VAL A 252 -9.60 4.65 -3.89
C VAL A 252 -8.09 4.68 -3.72
N ILE A 253 -7.55 5.83 -3.32
CA ILE A 253 -6.14 5.97 -2.95
C ILE A 253 -6.10 6.32 -1.47
N ALA A 254 -5.62 5.41 -0.61
CA ALA A 254 -5.78 5.54 0.82
C ALA A 254 -4.69 4.85 1.64
N GLY A 255 -4.65 5.20 2.92
CA GLY A 255 -3.85 4.53 3.93
C GLY A 255 -2.37 4.86 3.87
N CYS A 256 -1.60 4.10 4.62
CA CYS A 256 -0.15 4.29 4.75
C CYS A 256 0.65 3.88 3.50
N ALA A 257 0.05 3.12 2.59
CA ALA A 257 0.63 2.74 1.31
C ALA A 257 0.26 3.76 0.22
N GLY A 258 -1.04 4.08 0.06
CA GLY A 258 -1.53 4.90 -1.05
C GLY A 258 -1.52 6.40 -0.77
N GLY A 259 -1.84 6.83 0.46
CA GLY A 259 -2.08 8.25 0.79
C GLY A 259 -0.83 9.10 1.01
N THR A 260 0.34 8.70 0.52
CA THR A 260 1.60 9.44 0.65
C THR A 260 1.61 10.66 -0.27
N PHE A 261 2.46 11.64 0.05
CA PHE A 261 2.56 12.88 -0.73
C PHE A 261 2.94 12.62 -2.19
N ASP A 262 3.97 11.78 -2.43
CA ASP A 262 4.44 11.47 -3.79
C ASP A 262 3.36 10.75 -4.62
N ASN A 263 2.63 9.80 -4.03
CA ASN A 263 1.56 9.11 -4.73
C ASN A 263 0.41 10.05 -5.11
N LEU A 264 0.01 10.94 -4.20
CA LEU A 264 -1.09 11.86 -4.45
C LEU A 264 -0.70 12.99 -5.40
N THR A 265 0.55 13.42 -5.39
CA THR A 265 1.09 14.38 -6.37
C THR A 265 1.13 13.74 -7.76
N ALA A 266 1.64 12.52 -7.88
CA ALA A 266 1.64 11.79 -9.14
C ALA A 266 0.21 11.56 -9.69
N ALA A 267 -0.75 11.24 -8.83
CA ALA A 267 -2.15 11.12 -9.23
C ALA A 267 -2.72 12.48 -9.70
N ALA A 268 -2.39 13.57 -9.01
CA ALA A 268 -2.80 14.92 -9.43
C ALA A 268 -2.22 15.32 -10.78
N ASP A 269 -0.96 14.99 -11.06
CA ASP A 269 -0.33 15.29 -12.35
C ASP A 269 -1.02 14.55 -13.50
N ILE A 270 -1.36 13.28 -13.32
CA ILE A 270 -2.10 12.50 -14.31
C ILE A 270 -3.51 13.07 -14.54
N LEU A 271 -4.16 13.56 -13.48
CA LEU A 271 -5.53 14.09 -13.52
C LEU A 271 -5.60 15.57 -13.92
N ARG A 272 -4.47 16.25 -14.02
CA ARG A 272 -4.43 17.70 -14.36
C ARG A 272 -5.14 17.99 -15.69
N GLY A 273 -6.17 18.83 -15.64
CA GLY A 273 -6.99 19.19 -16.81
C GLY A 273 -7.86 18.05 -17.33
N LYS A 274 -8.02 16.96 -16.58
CA LYS A 274 -8.87 15.82 -16.92
C LYS A 274 -10.02 15.72 -15.91
N SER A 275 -11.00 14.90 -16.25
CA SER A 275 -12.17 14.64 -15.41
C SER A 275 -12.38 13.15 -15.22
N THR A 276 -12.76 12.76 -14.01
CA THR A 276 -13.23 11.39 -13.70
C THR A 276 -14.59 11.07 -14.34
N GLY A 277 -15.20 12.07 -14.98
CA GLY A 277 -16.51 11.96 -15.60
C GLY A 277 -17.66 12.22 -14.62
N ASN A 278 -18.87 12.07 -15.11
CA ASN A 278 -20.13 12.21 -14.37
C ASN A 278 -20.97 10.92 -14.42
N GLY A 279 -20.34 9.80 -14.76
CA GLY A 279 -20.95 8.47 -14.82
C GLY A 279 -20.93 7.73 -13.48
N ALA A 280 -20.94 6.42 -13.57
CA ALA A 280 -20.95 5.54 -12.38
C ALA A 280 -19.61 5.48 -11.64
N PHE A 281 -18.49 5.79 -12.31
CA PHE A 281 -17.17 5.73 -11.69
C PHE A 281 -16.97 6.87 -10.69
N SER A 282 -16.36 6.54 -9.55
CA SER A 282 -16.00 7.51 -8.51
C SER A 282 -14.54 7.32 -8.07
N LEU A 283 -13.90 8.42 -7.65
CA LEU A 283 -12.57 8.41 -7.07
C LEU A 283 -12.57 9.07 -5.69
N SER A 284 -12.09 8.36 -4.68
CA SER A 284 -11.83 8.91 -3.34
C SER A 284 -10.34 8.90 -3.03
N VAL A 285 -9.86 9.99 -2.42
CA VAL A 285 -8.45 10.20 -2.10
C VAL A 285 -8.30 10.57 -0.62
N TYR A 286 -7.46 9.84 0.10
CA TYR A 286 -7.20 9.99 1.53
C TYR A 286 -5.72 10.29 1.76
N PRO A 287 -5.33 11.55 2.01
CA PRO A 287 -3.97 11.86 2.48
C PRO A 287 -3.65 11.09 3.77
N ALA A 288 -2.44 10.55 3.88
CA ALA A 288 -2.08 9.69 5.00
C ALA A 288 -1.92 10.44 6.34
N SER A 289 -1.72 11.76 6.29
CA SER A 289 -1.59 12.62 7.48
C SER A 289 -2.00 14.06 7.17
N GLN A 290 -2.24 14.85 8.24
CA GLN A 290 -2.50 16.28 8.07
C GLN A 290 -1.30 17.03 7.47
N PRO A 291 -0.03 16.78 7.83
CA PRO A 291 1.10 17.37 7.15
C PRO A 291 1.09 17.09 5.63
N VAL A 292 0.78 15.87 5.21
CA VAL A 292 0.63 15.52 3.78
C VAL A 292 -0.49 16.34 3.14
N LEU A 293 -1.67 16.41 3.75
CA LEU A 293 -2.79 17.20 3.24
C LEU A 293 -2.41 18.68 3.09
N LEU A 294 -1.75 19.23 4.10
CA LEU A 294 -1.32 20.64 4.09
C LEU A 294 -0.34 20.91 2.94
N GLU A 295 0.59 20.00 2.69
CA GLU A 295 1.56 20.15 1.59
C GLU A 295 0.90 20.01 0.21
N LEU A 296 -0.07 19.10 0.06
CA LEU A 296 -0.89 19.01 -1.15
C LEU A 296 -1.70 20.29 -1.42
N MET A 297 -2.17 20.97 -0.36
CA MET A 297 -2.84 22.27 -0.50
C MET A 297 -1.87 23.35 -0.97
N LYS A 298 -0.67 23.42 -0.38
CA LYS A 298 0.35 24.42 -0.74
C LYS A 298 0.86 24.27 -2.16
N THR A 299 1.01 23.03 -2.64
CA THR A 299 1.50 22.74 -4.00
C THR A 299 0.40 22.83 -5.07
N GLY A 300 -0.87 22.95 -4.66
CA GLY A 300 -2.01 22.95 -5.58
C GLY A 300 -2.45 21.54 -6.04
N ALA A 301 -1.79 20.48 -5.59
CA ALA A 301 -2.18 19.11 -5.94
C ALA A 301 -3.58 18.76 -5.42
N ALA A 302 -3.93 19.20 -4.21
CA ALA A 302 -5.27 19.02 -3.65
C ALA A 302 -6.35 19.68 -4.53
N GLN A 303 -6.09 20.91 -5.01
CA GLN A 303 -6.99 21.61 -5.93
C GLN A 303 -7.18 20.81 -7.22
N THR A 304 -6.10 20.36 -7.84
CA THR A 304 -6.14 19.56 -9.08
C THR A 304 -6.97 18.29 -8.92
N LEU A 305 -6.81 17.58 -7.80
CA LEU A 305 -7.60 16.37 -7.49
C LEU A 305 -9.10 16.69 -7.40
N VAL A 306 -9.48 17.76 -6.69
CA VAL A 306 -10.88 18.17 -6.54
C VAL A 306 -11.46 18.66 -7.88
N GLU A 307 -10.71 19.44 -8.65
CA GLU A 307 -11.13 19.89 -9.98
C GLU A 307 -11.38 18.75 -10.96
N SER A 308 -10.65 17.64 -10.82
CA SER A 308 -10.86 16.43 -11.64
C SER A 308 -12.15 15.67 -11.30
N GLY A 309 -12.80 15.97 -10.17
CA GLY A 309 -13.97 15.26 -9.67
C GLY A 309 -13.67 14.23 -8.58
N ALA A 310 -12.44 14.15 -8.09
CA ALA A 310 -12.10 13.28 -6.96
C ALA A 310 -12.69 13.83 -5.64
N THR A 311 -13.13 12.93 -4.78
CA THR A 311 -13.53 13.26 -3.41
C THR A 311 -12.31 13.24 -2.50
N LEU A 312 -11.86 14.42 -2.06
CA LEU A 312 -10.76 14.53 -1.11
C LEU A 312 -11.27 14.32 0.31
N ARG A 313 -10.67 13.38 1.02
CA ARG A 313 -11.01 12.97 2.39
C ARG A 313 -9.92 13.40 3.37
N THR A 314 -10.15 13.18 4.66
CA THR A 314 -9.15 13.33 5.72
C THR A 314 -8.39 12.01 5.94
N ALA A 315 -7.27 12.06 6.67
CA ALA A 315 -6.49 10.87 7.02
C ALA A 315 -7.36 9.82 7.73
N PHE A 316 -7.50 8.66 7.13
CA PHE A 316 -8.30 7.56 7.67
C PHE A 316 -7.90 6.24 7.01
N CYS A 317 -7.71 5.21 7.81
CA CYS A 317 -7.35 3.87 7.33
C CYS A 317 -8.56 3.03 6.91
N GLY A 318 -9.77 3.58 7.00
CA GLY A 318 -11.05 2.90 6.79
C GLY A 318 -11.14 2.06 5.53
N PRO A 319 -10.81 2.60 4.35
CA PRO A 319 -10.88 1.83 3.10
C PRO A 319 -9.98 0.58 3.06
N CYS A 320 -8.96 0.48 3.92
CA CYS A 320 -8.09 -0.69 3.99
C CYS A 320 -8.73 -1.87 4.73
N PHE A 321 -9.74 -1.62 5.57
CA PHE A 321 -10.40 -2.66 6.39
C PHE A 321 -11.93 -2.67 6.30
N GLY A 322 -12.50 -1.97 5.33
CA GLY A 322 -13.93 -2.00 5.07
C GLY A 322 -14.77 -1.01 5.87
N ALA A 323 -14.18 0.10 6.31
CA ALA A 323 -14.90 1.20 6.94
C ALA A 323 -14.78 2.47 6.09
N GLY A 324 -15.79 2.78 5.33
CA GLY A 324 -15.84 3.92 4.41
C GLY A 324 -15.53 3.53 2.96
N ASP A 325 -16.08 4.31 2.04
CA ASP A 325 -16.04 4.07 0.59
C ASP A 325 -16.41 2.62 0.20
N THR A 326 -17.44 2.10 0.87
CA THR A 326 -17.99 0.79 0.52
C THR A 326 -18.57 0.85 -0.89
N PRO A 327 -18.13 -0.03 -1.82
CA PRO A 327 -18.65 -0.05 -3.18
C PRO A 327 -20.12 -0.45 -3.23
N ALA A 328 -20.78 -0.09 -4.31
CA ALA A 328 -22.15 -0.56 -4.58
C ALA A 328 -22.21 -2.09 -4.74
N ASN A 329 -23.42 -2.66 -4.73
CA ASN A 329 -23.60 -4.09 -4.97
C ASN A 329 -23.02 -4.48 -6.34
N ASN A 330 -22.27 -5.57 -6.37
CA ASN A 330 -21.53 -6.08 -7.53
C ASN A 330 -20.52 -5.09 -8.15
N ALA A 331 -20.14 -4.04 -7.41
CA ALA A 331 -19.12 -3.12 -7.88
C ALA A 331 -17.71 -3.71 -7.76
N PHE A 332 -16.86 -3.35 -8.72
CA PHE A 332 -15.46 -3.67 -8.72
C PHE A 332 -14.65 -2.40 -8.43
N SER A 333 -14.00 -2.39 -7.27
CA SER A 333 -13.16 -1.28 -6.79
C SER A 333 -11.69 -1.57 -7.01
N ILE A 334 -10.93 -0.57 -7.46
CA ILE A 334 -9.46 -0.62 -7.48
C ILE A 334 -8.91 0.28 -6.39
N ARG A 335 -7.97 -0.21 -5.60
CA ARG A 335 -7.45 0.52 -4.45
C ARG A 335 -5.93 0.49 -4.36
N HIS A 336 -5.34 1.64 -4.10
CA HIS A 336 -4.01 1.70 -3.51
C HIS A 336 -4.18 1.67 -1.99
N SER A 337 -4.25 0.48 -1.47
CA SER A 337 -4.32 0.12 -0.06
C SER A 337 -3.53 -1.16 0.15
N THR A 338 -3.53 -1.72 1.35
CA THR A 338 -2.65 -2.85 1.66
C THR A 338 -3.27 -4.21 1.41
N ARG A 339 -4.61 -4.36 1.48
CA ARG A 339 -5.29 -5.65 1.42
C ARG A 339 -6.58 -5.63 0.61
N ASN A 340 -6.84 -6.75 -0.06
CA ASN A 340 -8.07 -7.02 -0.78
C ASN A 340 -8.70 -8.37 -0.38
N PHE A 341 -8.52 -8.78 0.87
CA PHE A 341 -9.15 -9.98 1.42
C PHE A 341 -10.68 -9.86 1.37
N PRO A 342 -11.41 -10.99 1.40
CA PRO A 342 -12.87 -10.97 1.45
C PRO A 342 -13.39 -10.05 2.56
N ASN A 343 -14.43 -9.26 2.26
CA ASN A 343 -15.08 -8.29 3.15
C ASN A 343 -14.22 -7.07 3.56
N ARG A 344 -13.02 -6.90 2.99
CA ARG A 344 -12.19 -5.70 3.21
C ARG A 344 -12.70 -4.48 2.45
N GLU A 345 -13.53 -4.68 1.44
CA GLU A 345 -14.24 -3.61 0.74
C GLU A 345 -15.35 -2.96 1.56
N GLY A 346 -15.76 -3.58 2.67
CA GLY A 346 -16.82 -3.12 3.57
C GLY A 346 -18.22 -3.56 3.15
N SER A 347 -18.37 -4.36 2.10
CA SER A 347 -19.64 -4.98 1.81
C SER A 347 -19.93 -6.00 2.90
N LYS A 348 -20.96 -5.71 3.70
CA LYS A 348 -21.60 -6.72 4.51
C LYS A 348 -22.61 -7.39 3.61
N LEU A 349 -22.65 -8.72 3.62
CA LEU A 349 -23.61 -9.51 2.87
C LEU A 349 -25.06 -9.28 3.37
N GLN A 350 -25.36 -8.10 3.90
CA GLN A 350 -26.72 -7.69 4.23
C GLN A 350 -27.54 -7.68 2.95
N ASN A 351 -28.64 -8.41 2.97
CA ASN A 351 -29.52 -8.58 1.81
C ASN A 351 -28.81 -9.20 0.58
N GLY A 352 -27.71 -9.92 0.80
CA GLY A 352 -26.96 -10.57 -0.24
C GLY A 352 -26.13 -9.64 -1.14
N GLN A 353 -25.80 -8.46 -0.70
CA GLN A 353 -24.88 -7.57 -1.42
C GLN A 353 -23.45 -8.11 -1.38
N ILE A 354 -22.74 -7.94 -2.47
CA ILE A 354 -21.32 -8.27 -2.61
C ILE A 354 -20.62 -7.22 -3.45
N SER A 355 -19.37 -6.95 -3.13
CA SER A 355 -18.46 -6.17 -3.95
C SER A 355 -17.05 -6.76 -3.84
N SER A 356 -16.12 -6.28 -4.62
CA SER A 356 -14.76 -6.80 -4.62
C SER A 356 -13.74 -5.69 -4.84
N VAL A 357 -12.51 -5.95 -4.39
CA VAL A 357 -11.38 -5.03 -4.49
C VAL A 357 -10.21 -5.69 -5.19
N ALA A 358 -9.64 -5.00 -6.17
CA ALA A 358 -8.30 -5.25 -6.65
C ALA A 358 -7.33 -4.18 -6.13
N LEU A 359 -6.06 -4.54 -5.93
CA LEU A 359 -5.02 -3.59 -5.56
C LEU A 359 -4.28 -3.10 -6.80
N MET A 360 -4.01 -1.81 -6.85
CA MET A 360 -3.24 -1.15 -7.92
C MET A 360 -2.48 0.05 -7.37
N ASP A 361 -1.46 0.50 -8.10
CA ASP A 361 -0.77 1.75 -7.76
C ASP A 361 -1.64 2.98 -8.03
N ALA A 362 -1.43 4.03 -7.24
CA ALA A 362 -2.15 5.31 -7.34
C ALA A 362 -2.06 5.93 -8.74
N ARG A 363 -0.94 5.74 -9.45
CA ARG A 363 -0.72 6.25 -10.82
C ARG A 363 -1.66 5.58 -11.80
N SER A 364 -1.77 4.26 -11.75
CA SER A 364 -2.69 3.50 -12.62
C SER A 364 -4.16 3.70 -12.22
N ILE A 365 -4.46 3.93 -10.93
CA ILE A 365 -5.80 4.36 -10.49
C ILE A 365 -6.14 5.73 -11.09
N ALA A 366 -5.21 6.69 -11.07
CA ALA A 366 -5.41 8.01 -11.66
C ALA A 366 -5.59 7.93 -13.19
N ALA A 367 -4.79 7.11 -13.88
CA ALA A 367 -4.94 6.89 -15.32
C ALA A 367 -6.31 6.27 -15.68
N THR A 368 -6.74 5.28 -14.92
CA THR A 368 -8.09 4.69 -15.03
C THR A 368 -9.18 5.72 -14.75
N SER A 369 -8.99 6.58 -13.75
CA SER A 369 -9.91 7.67 -13.42
C SER A 369 -10.01 8.71 -14.55
N ALA A 370 -8.87 9.12 -15.11
CA ALA A 370 -8.83 10.02 -16.28
C ALA A 370 -9.53 9.41 -17.50
N ASN A 371 -9.55 8.09 -17.61
CA ASN A 371 -10.27 7.32 -18.62
C ASN A 371 -11.68 6.88 -18.15
N LYS A 372 -12.24 7.59 -17.16
CA LYS A 372 -13.63 7.45 -16.69
C LYS A 372 -14.00 6.03 -16.24
N GLY A 373 -13.06 5.33 -15.61
CA GLY A 373 -13.24 3.98 -15.10
C GLY A 373 -12.81 2.86 -16.06
N VAL A 374 -12.36 3.16 -17.25
CA VAL A 374 -11.74 2.14 -18.14
C VAL A 374 -10.33 1.85 -17.64
N LEU A 375 -10.07 0.61 -17.26
CA LEU A 375 -8.78 0.18 -16.69
C LEU A 375 -7.62 0.51 -17.64
N THR A 376 -6.69 1.32 -17.14
CA THR A 376 -5.58 1.89 -17.92
C THR A 376 -4.29 1.85 -17.10
N PRO A 377 -3.20 1.25 -17.59
CA PRO A 377 -1.90 1.32 -16.94
C PRO A 377 -1.33 2.74 -17.07
N ALA A 378 -0.68 3.24 -16.01
CA ALA A 378 -0.13 4.59 -16.02
C ALA A 378 1.04 4.79 -17.00
N THR A 379 1.67 3.72 -17.46
CA THR A 379 2.69 3.77 -18.53
C THR A 379 2.14 4.21 -19.88
N ASP A 380 0.81 4.19 -20.07
CA ASP A 380 0.15 4.70 -21.29
C ASP A 380 -0.12 6.20 -21.22
N PHE A 381 0.25 6.86 -20.12
CA PHE A 381 0.09 8.29 -19.94
C PHE A 381 1.33 9.06 -20.45
N ASP A 382 1.12 9.98 -21.40
CA ASP A 382 2.21 10.71 -22.06
C ASP A 382 2.71 11.96 -21.28
N GLY A 383 1.92 12.49 -20.34
CA GLY A 383 2.24 13.68 -19.57
C GLY A 383 3.33 13.47 -18.50
N PRO A 384 3.83 14.52 -17.87
CA PRO A 384 4.75 14.40 -16.74
C PRO A 384 4.06 13.76 -15.54
N ILE A 385 4.81 12.96 -14.77
CA ILE A 385 4.42 12.39 -13.49
C ILE A 385 5.58 12.72 -12.55
N GLY A 386 5.37 13.66 -11.63
CA GLY A 386 6.40 14.16 -10.71
C GLY A 386 6.58 13.33 -9.47
#